data_774a2dcd6b06de209fb0efca23e43199
#
_entry.id   774a2dcd6b06de209fb0efca23e43199
#
_cell.length_a   1.000
_cell.length_b   1.000
_cell.length_c   1.000
_cell.angle_alpha   90.00
_cell.angle_beta   90.00
_cell.angle_gamma   90.00
#
_symmetry.space_group_name_H-M   'P 1'
#
loop_
_entity.id
_entity.type
_entity.pdbx_description
1 polymer ?
#
loop_
_entity_poly.entity_id
_entity_poly.type
_entity_poly.pdbx_seq_one_letter_code
_entity_poly.pdbx_strand_id
1 'polypeptide(L)'
;QTKAGTHDNRNARLERQRTMDFALGGEHLWGAIGMDWNASYAKATEERPNERYLDFQLKKQEFDMDLSDERQPLATPGTGSTLTLSDKFSLKELTEQQEDIKEEDMKFSANFKASLNNGAKLKFGAKVVRKTKEKEIDFYEYTPKDEDAFMTNSLKNTVDQSTDKFMPSDKYQVGTFASKEYVGGLNLNDASQFDKEQVQAELAENFEARETVSSGYVRFDHKFASDINLMAGLRMEHTSLRYTGRNYDDETDKTTKTGRMTNSYVNFLPSILVKWDVNDDFKIRGSYTQTL
;
A
#
# COMPACT_ATOMS: atom_id res chain seq x y z
N GLN A 1 10.66 17.54 14.01
CA GLN A 1 10.17 16.18 14.30
C GLN A 1 11.31 15.18 14.30
N THR A 2 11.35 14.32 15.30
CA THR A 2 12.27 13.16 15.34
C THR A 2 11.46 11.89 15.18
N LYS A 3 11.90 11.02 14.25
CA LYS A 3 11.36 9.69 14.07
C LYS A 3 12.35 8.65 14.58
N ALA A 4 11.91 7.74 15.42
CA ALA A 4 12.75 6.70 16.04
C ALA A 4 12.04 5.35 16.12
N GLY A 5 12.78 4.30 16.46
CA GLY A 5 12.21 3.03 16.92
C GLY A 5 11.72 3.12 18.36
N THR A 6 11.31 1.96 18.91
CA THR A 6 10.85 1.85 20.30
C THR A 6 12.02 1.61 21.28
N HIS A 7 11.69 1.50 22.58
CA HIS A 7 12.65 1.14 23.62
C HIS A 7 13.45 -0.14 23.31
N ASP A 8 12.80 -1.16 22.78
CA ASP A 8 13.43 -2.46 22.48
C ASP A 8 14.23 -2.45 21.17
N ASN A 9 13.85 -1.59 20.23
CA ASN A 9 14.54 -1.43 18.95
C ASN A 9 14.66 0.05 18.59
N ARG A 10 15.76 0.68 19.03
CA ARG A 10 16.03 2.11 18.86
C ARG A 10 16.36 2.53 17.43
N ASN A 11 16.51 1.59 16.52
CA ASN A 11 16.67 1.91 15.11
C ASN A 11 15.45 2.66 14.61
N ALA A 12 15.66 3.71 13.85
CA ALA A 12 14.58 4.41 13.19
C ALA A 12 13.84 3.43 12.29
N ARG A 13 12.54 3.52 12.26
CA ARG A 13 11.63 2.81 11.37
C ARG A 13 12.14 1.42 10.91
N LEU A 14 11.70 0.40 11.60
CA LEU A 14 11.86 -0.97 11.15
C LEU A 14 10.64 -1.37 10.33
N GLU A 15 10.87 -1.70 9.07
CA GLU A 15 9.87 -2.27 8.18
C GLU A 15 10.34 -3.65 7.74
N ARG A 16 9.51 -4.66 7.96
CA ARG A 16 9.77 -6.05 7.57
C ARG A 16 8.77 -6.46 6.52
N GLN A 17 9.25 -6.69 5.31
CA GLN A 17 8.43 -7.23 4.25
C GLN A 17 8.83 -8.68 3.98
N ARG A 18 7.84 -9.56 3.85
CA ARG A 18 8.04 -10.96 3.50
C ARG A 18 7.05 -11.35 2.44
N THR A 19 7.54 -12.02 1.41
CA THR A 19 6.73 -12.58 0.34
C THR A 19 7.03 -14.06 0.20
N MET A 20 5.98 -14.85 0.02
CA MET A 20 6.04 -16.28 -0.19
C MET A 20 5.09 -16.63 -1.32
N ASP A 21 5.55 -17.44 -2.27
CA ASP A 21 4.74 -17.91 -3.40
C ASP A 21 4.96 -19.41 -3.61
N PHE A 22 3.86 -20.13 -3.83
CA PHE A 22 3.86 -21.54 -4.23
C PHE A 22 2.99 -21.70 -5.46
N ALA A 23 3.52 -22.34 -6.47
CA ALA A 23 2.78 -22.67 -7.69
C ALA A 23 2.99 -24.12 -8.07
N LEU A 24 1.90 -24.76 -8.50
CA LEU A 24 1.89 -26.10 -9.04
C LEU A 24 1.04 -26.10 -10.31
N GLY A 25 1.51 -26.77 -11.34
CA GLY A 25 0.81 -26.88 -12.61
C GLY A 25 1.07 -28.20 -13.30
N GLY A 26 0.23 -28.50 -14.25
CA GLY A 26 0.36 -29.71 -15.05
C GLY A 26 -0.26 -29.57 -16.42
N GLU A 27 0.28 -30.36 -17.36
CA GLU A 27 -0.22 -30.48 -18.72
C GLU A 27 -0.56 -31.93 -19.01
N HIS A 28 -1.67 -32.13 -19.68
CA HIS A 28 -2.16 -33.46 -20.03
C HIS A 28 -2.63 -33.49 -21.48
N LEU A 29 -2.40 -34.60 -22.17
CA LEU A 29 -2.85 -34.80 -23.55
C LEU A 29 -3.58 -36.15 -23.68
N TRP A 30 -4.84 -36.11 -24.05
CA TRP A 30 -5.69 -37.25 -24.28
C TRP A 30 -6.22 -37.25 -25.71
N GLY A 31 -5.49 -37.86 -26.64
CA GLY A 31 -5.82 -37.84 -28.08
C GLY A 31 -5.83 -36.41 -28.61
N ALA A 32 -7.01 -35.93 -29.05
CA ALA A 32 -7.18 -34.56 -29.61
C ALA A 32 -7.43 -33.51 -28.55
N ILE A 33 -7.51 -33.86 -27.26
CA ILE A 33 -7.82 -32.95 -26.17
C ILE A 33 -6.56 -32.73 -25.32
N GLY A 34 -6.11 -31.48 -25.25
CA GLY A 34 -5.09 -31.02 -24.33
C GLY A 34 -5.73 -30.28 -23.15
N MET A 35 -5.19 -30.45 -21.97
CA MET A 35 -5.53 -29.71 -20.74
C MET A 35 -4.28 -29.15 -20.13
N ASP A 36 -4.34 -27.91 -19.66
CA ASP A 36 -3.38 -27.34 -18.73
C ASP A 36 -4.10 -26.82 -17.49
N TRP A 37 -3.43 -26.92 -16.34
CA TRP A 37 -3.95 -26.36 -15.11
C TRP A 37 -2.83 -25.76 -14.27
N ASN A 38 -3.19 -24.78 -13.46
CA ASN A 38 -2.29 -24.13 -12.52
C ASN A 38 -3.03 -23.81 -11.23
N ALA A 39 -2.38 -24.08 -10.11
CA ALA A 39 -2.80 -23.67 -8.77
C ALA A 39 -1.66 -22.88 -8.13
N SER A 40 -1.95 -21.73 -7.53
CA SER A 40 -0.96 -20.95 -6.79
C SER A 40 -1.54 -20.38 -5.52
N TYR A 41 -0.64 -20.19 -4.54
CA TYR A 41 -0.87 -19.48 -3.30
C TYR A 41 0.29 -18.54 -3.06
N ALA A 42 -0.02 -17.26 -2.86
CA ALA A 42 0.94 -16.25 -2.48
C ALA A 42 0.51 -15.59 -1.18
N LYS A 43 1.48 -15.23 -0.35
CA LYS A 43 1.29 -14.45 0.87
C LYS A 43 2.35 -13.37 0.94
N ALA A 44 1.93 -12.13 1.19
CA ALA A 44 2.79 -11.01 1.51
C ALA A 44 2.41 -10.45 2.88
N THR A 45 3.41 -10.10 3.67
CA THR A 45 3.23 -9.40 4.95
C THR A 45 4.16 -8.21 5.02
N GLU A 46 3.66 -7.12 5.60
CA GLU A 46 4.45 -5.95 6.00
C GLU A 46 4.17 -5.67 7.46
N GLU A 47 5.23 -5.61 8.25
CA GLU A 47 5.20 -5.33 9.68
C GLU A 47 6.01 -4.07 9.97
N ARG A 48 5.41 -3.09 10.62
CA ARG A 48 6.08 -1.90 11.19
C ARG A 48 5.86 -1.92 12.70
N PRO A 49 6.67 -2.68 13.43
CA PRO A 49 6.40 -2.99 14.84
C PRO A 49 6.70 -1.83 15.80
N ASN A 50 7.35 -0.77 15.33
CA ASN A 50 7.91 0.23 16.22
C ASN A 50 8.22 1.55 15.51
N GLU A 51 7.24 2.40 15.37
CA GLU A 51 7.46 3.78 14.94
C GLU A 51 7.11 4.75 16.06
N ARG A 52 8.04 5.65 16.41
CA ARG A 52 7.83 6.75 17.35
C ARG A 52 8.08 8.08 16.71
N TYR A 53 7.24 9.04 17.04
CA TYR A 53 7.38 10.42 16.61
C TYR A 53 7.42 11.32 17.83
N LEU A 54 8.41 12.22 17.86
CA LEU A 54 8.49 13.32 18.81
C LEU A 54 8.57 14.60 18.02
N ASP A 55 7.58 15.47 18.21
CA ASP A 55 7.48 16.75 17.54
C ASP A 55 7.35 17.90 18.54
N PHE A 56 8.11 18.96 18.33
CA PHE A 56 8.04 20.18 19.08
C PHE A 56 7.56 21.31 18.19
N GLN A 57 6.85 22.25 18.78
CA GLN A 57 6.35 23.44 18.08
C GLN A 57 6.69 24.72 18.79
N LEU A 58 6.85 25.77 18.02
CA LEU A 58 6.93 27.15 18.50
C LEU A 58 5.86 27.96 17.77
N LYS A 59 4.84 28.41 18.52
CA LYS A 59 3.68 29.14 17.96
C LYS A 59 3.96 30.62 17.84
N LYS A 60 3.20 31.32 16.96
CA LYS A 60 3.18 32.79 16.82
C LYS A 60 4.56 33.37 16.51
N GLN A 61 5.29 32.73 15.57
CA GLN A 61 6.57 33.23 15.11
C GLN A 61 6.40 34.15 13.93
N GLU A 62 7.20 35.23 13.90
CA GLU A 62 7.29 36.15 12.76
C GLU A 62 8.49 35.75 11.91
N PHE A 63 8.31 35.80 10.60
CA PHE A 63 9.36 35.53 9.62
C PHE A 63 9.35 36.60 8.53
N ASP A 64 10.53 37.06 8.18
CA ASP A 64 10.76 37.82 6.97
C ASP A 64 10.99 36.86 5.81
N MET A 65 10.21 37.00 4.74
CA MET A 65 10.28 36.10 3.57
C MET A 65 11.02 36.82 2.43
N ASP A 66 12.17 36.28 2.05
CA ASP A 66 12.87 36.68 0.83
C ASP A 66 12.49 35.70 -0.31
N LEU A 67 11.75 36.21 -1.29
CA LEU A 67 11.30 35.54 -2.48
C LEU A 67 12.01 36.02 -3.76
N SER A 68 13.13 36.74 -3.62
CA SER A 68 13.91 37.27 -4.76
C SER A 68 14.45 36.17 -5.66
N ASP A 69 14.72 34.98 -5.09
CA ASP A 69 15.00 33.75 -5.82
C ASP A 69 13.85 32.74 -5.59
N GLU A 70 12.93 32.63 -6.55
CA GLU A 70 11.78 31.74 -6.46
C GLU A 70 12.15 30.26 -6.30
N ARG A 71 13.37 29.87 -6.68
CA ARG A 71 13.88 28.49 -6.53
C ARG A 71 14.47 28.26 -5.15
N GLN A 72 14.82 29.31 -4.44
CA GLN A 72 15.45 29.26 -3.12
C GLN A 72 14.84 30.32 -2.19
N PRO A 73 13.53 30.25 -1.90
CA PRO A 73 12.89 31.18 -0.96
C PRO A 73 13.54 31.04 0.42
N LEU A 74 13.77 32.15 1.11
CA LEU A 74 14.40 32.16 2.43
C LEU A 74 13.45 32.76 3.46
N ALA A 75 13.21 32.01 4.56
CA ALA A 75 12.51 32.51 5.73
C ALA A 75 13.53 32.83 6.82
N THR A 76 13.61 34.10 7.22
CA THR A 76 14.49 34.55 8.29
C THR A 76 13.66 34.86 9.53
N PRO A 77 14.00 34.35 10.73
CA PRO A 77 13.26 34.66 11.95
C PRO A 77 13.28 36.15 12.25
N GLY A 78 12.12 36.75 12.49
CA GLY A 78 11.97 38.12 12.97
C GLY A 78 12.42 38.25 14.44
N THR A 79 12.30 39.48 14.96
CA THR A 79 12.75 39.80 16.33
C THR A 79 12.04 38.93 17.37
N GLY A 80 12.80 38.17 18.15
CA GLY A 80 12.28 37.27 19.17
C GLY A 80 11.88 35.86 18.70
N SER A 81 11.93 35.61 17.39
CA SER A 81 11.70 34.30 16.76
C SER A 81 13.01 33.50 16.64
N THR A 82 12.91 32.19 16.49
CA THR A 82 14.08 31.30 16.33
C THR A 82 13.71 30.07 15.52
N LEU A 83 14.66 29.55 14.75
CA LEU A 83 14.57 28.26 14.08
C LEU A 83 15.24 27.14 14.88
N THR A 84 15.99 27.50 15.93
CA THR A 84 16.74 26.51 16.73
C THR A 84 15.88 26.02 17.87
N LEU A 85 15.80 24.70 18.05
CA LEU A 85 15.12 24.06 19.17
C LEU A 85 15.66 24.62 20.52
N SER A 86 14.76 25.09 21.37
CA SER A 86 15.08 25.74 22.64
C SER A 86 13.94 25.56 23.64
N ASP A 87 14.11 26.09 24.85
CA ASP A 87 13.11 26.13 25.92
C ASP A 87 11.84 26.93 25.62
N LYS A 88 11.82 27.65 24.50
CA LYS A 88 10.62 28.34 23.98
C LYS A 88 9.64 27.41 23.27
N PHE A 89 10.09 26.22 22.86
CA PHE A 89 9.24 25.22 22.23
C PHE A 89 8.39 24.50 23.26
N SER A 90 7.23 24.05 22.86
CA SER A 90 6.38 23.13 23.61
C SER A 90 6.28 21.78 22.89
N LEU A 91 5.93 20.76 23.62
CA LEU A 91 5.58 19.46 23.03
C LEU A 91 4.37 19.64 22.11
N LYS A 92 4.44 19.10 20.91
CA LYS A 92 3.32 19.02 19.99
C LYS A 92 2.76 17.62 19.89
N GLU A 93 3.65 16.63 19.83
CA GLU A 93 3.28 15.24 19.61
C GLU A 93 4.36 14.31 20.19
N LEU A 94 3.93 13.30 20.91
CA LEU A 94 4.72 12.13 21.25
C LEU A 94 3.85 10.90 20.99
N THR A 95 4.14 10.17 19.92
CA THR A 95 3.30 9.05 19.47
C THR A 95 4.09 7.78 19.25
N GLU A 96 3.40 6.64 19.35
CA GLU A 96 3.91 5.33 18.98
C GLU A 96 2.88 4.60 18.12
N GLN A 97 3.35 4.06 17.01
CA GLN A 97 2.54 3.34 16.03
C GLN A 97 3.09 1.94 15.78
N GLN A 98 2.17 0.98 15.63
CA GLN A 98 2.42 -0.34 15.10
C GLN A 98 1.49 -0.60 13.92
N GLU A 99 1.99 -1.18 12.83
CA GLU A 99 1.20 -1.49 11.65
C GLU A 99 1.53 -2.89 11.16
N ASP A 100 0.49 -3.67 10.92
CA ASP A 100 0.55 -5.00 10.31
C ASP A 100 -0.34 -5.05 9.06
N ILE A 101 0.24 -5.41 7.92
CA ILE A 101 -0.49 -5.62 6.66
C ILE A 101 -0.25 -7.05 6.21
N LYS A 102 -1.33 -7.74 5.84
CA LYS A 102 -1.30 -9.09 5.32
C LYS A 102 -2.12 -9.19 4.04
N GLU A 103 -1.52 -9.75 2.99
CA GLU A 103 -2.19 -10.08 1.74
C GLU A 103 -2.04 -11.57 1.44
N GLU A 104 -3.12 -12.22 1.01
CA GLU A 104 -3.13 -13.61 0.57
C GLU A 104 -3.87 -13.73 -0.75
N ASP A 105 -3.21 -14.36 -1.73
CA ASP A 105 -3.75 -14.64 -3.05
C ASP A 105 -3.81 -16.14 -3.29
N MET A 106 -4.99 -16.64 -3.65
CA MET A 106 -5.20 -18.00 -4.12
C MET A 106 -5.70 -17.97 -5.56
N LYS A 107 -5.11 -18.75 -6.42
CA LYS A 107 -5.48 -18.83 -7.82
C LYS A 107 -5.56 -20.28 -8.26
N PHE A 108 -6.62 -20.62 -8.98
CA PHE A 108 -6.74 -21.85 -9.71
C PHE A 108 -7.23 -21.58 -11.12
N SER A 109 -6.67 -22.27 -12.10
CA SER A 109 -7.13 -22.21 -13.50
C SER A 109 -6.98 -23.57 -14.17
N ALA A 110 -7.93 -23.90 -15.04
CA ALA A 110 -7.86 -25.06 -15.92
C ALA A 110 -8.33 -24.64 -17.32
N ASN A 111 -7.56 -25.00 -18.34
CA ASN A 111 -7.81 -24.70 -19.71
C ASN A 111 -7.83 -26.01 -20.51
N PHE A 112 -8.71 -26.09 -21.48
CA PHE A 112 -8.86 -27.20 -22.40
C PHE A 112 -8.74 -26.71 -23.83
N LYS A 113 -8.11 -27.55 -24.66
CA LYS A 113 -7.98 -27.33 -26.10
C LYS A 113 -8.36 -28.61 -26.82
N ALA A 114 -9.39 -28.54 -27.63
CA ALA A 114 -9.80 -29.63 -28.51
C ALA A 114 -9.46 -29.29 -29.96
N SER A 115 -8.73 -30.17 -30.64
CA SER A 115 -8.50 -30.09 -32.09
C SER A 115 -9.61 -30.85 -32.81
N LEU A 116 -10.30 -30.17 -33.74
CA LEU A 116 -11.41 -30.72 -34.51
C LEU A 116 -10.91 -31.22 -35.88
N ASN A 117 -11.63 -32.18 -36.47
CA ASN A 117 -11.23 -32.87 -37.71
C ASN A 117 -11.07 -31.91 -38.93
N ASN A 118 -11.70 -30.74 -38.89
CA ASN A 118 -11.62 -29.73 -39.98
C ASN A 118 -10.50 -28.69 -39.78
N GLY A 119 -9.54 -28.96 -38.86
CA GLY A 119 -8.46 -28.03 -38.52
C GLY A 119 -8.85 -26.89 -37.58
N ALA A 120 -10.12 -26.80 -37.18
CA ALA A 120 -10.56 -25.86 -36.16
C ALA A 120 -10.08 -26.27 -34.78
N LYS A 121 -10.01 -25.31 -33.86
CA LYS A 121 -9.65 -25.53 -32.46
C LYS A 121 -10.70 -24.89 -31.57
N LEU A 122 -11.20 -25.65 -30.63
CA LEU A 122 -12.04 -25.14 -29.55
C LEU A 122 -11.18 -25.05 -28.27
N LYS A 123 -11.20 -23.88 -27.63
CA LYS A 123 -10.55 -23.67 -26.34
C LYS A 123 -11.59 -23.21 -25.33
N PHE A 124 -11.56 -23.76 -24.14
CA PHE A 124 -12.42 -23.31 -23.06
C PHE A 124 -11.70 -23.52 -21.74
N GLY A 125 -12.12 -22.78 -20.72
CA GLY A 125 -11.49 -22.90 -19.41
C GLY A 125 -12.21 -22.09 -18.36
N ALA A 126 -11.75 -22.30 -17.14
CA ALA A 126 -12.21 -21.58 -15.96
C ALA A 126 -11.04 -21.12 -15.12
N LYS A 127 -11.24 -20.04 -14.40
CA LYS A 127 -10.26 -19.48 -13.46
C LYS A 127 -10.98 -18.89 -12.26
N VAL A 128 -10.46 -19.15 -11.09
CA VAL A 128 -10.87 -18.51 -9.84
C VAL A 128 -9.63 -17.84 -9.23
N VAL A 129 -9.79 -16.58 -8.84
CA VAL A 129 -8.79 -15.83 -8.07
C VAL A 129 -9.48 -15.32 -6.82
N ARG A 130 -8.88 -15.56 -5.67
CA ARG A 130 -9.34 -15.02 -4.39
C ARG A 130 -8.19 -14.26 -3.77
N LYS A 131 -8.42 -12.97 -3.49
CA LYS A 131 -7.50 -12.08 -2.80
C LYS A 131 -8.09 -11.68 -1.47
N THR A 132 -7.28 -11.66 -0.44
CA THR A 132 -7.64 -11.09 0.87
C THR A 132 -6.57 -10.10 1.29
N LYS A 133 -7.00 -8.99 1.86
CA LYS A 133 -6.11 -7.99 2.46
C LYS A 133 -6.65 -7.59 3.81
N GLU A 134 -5.77 -7.57 4.79
CA GLU A 134 -6.03 -7.14 6.16
C GLU A 134 -4.99 -6.08 6.53
N LYS A 135 -5.44 -5.01 7.16
CA LYS A 135 -4.59 -3.95 7.70
C LYS A 135 -5.02 -3.70 9.13
N GLU A 136 -4.07 -3.77 10.05
CA GLU A 136 -4.24 -3.44 11.45
C GLU A 136 -3.20 -2.39 11.85
N ILE A 137 -3.68 -1.30 12.45
CA ILE A 137 -2.90 -0.23 13.05
C ILE A 137 -3.30 -0.11 14.51
N ASP A 138 -2.28 -0.03 15.37
CA ASP A 138 -2.39 0.49 16.74
C ASP A 138 -1.61 1.79 16.82
N PHE A 139 -2.28 2.87 17.23
CA PHE A 139 -1.71 4.21 17.33
C PHE A 139 -2.01 4.79 18.71
N TYR A 140 -0.97 5.23 19.38
CA TYR A 140 -1.06 5.79 20.73
C TYR A 140 -0.37 7.15 20.79
N GLU A 141 -1.02 8.10 21.47
CA GLU A 141 -0.46 9.38 21.88
C GLU A 141 -0.10 9.32 23.37
N TYR A 142 1.00 10.00 23.71
CA TYR A 142 1.52 10.02 25.07
C TYR A 142 1.70 11.46 25.54
N THR A 143 1.17 11.75 26.72
CA THR A 143 1.32 13.04 27.37
C THR A 143 2.22 12.89 28.60
N PRO A 144 3.39 13.56 28.64
CA PRO A 144 4.21 13.59 29.84
C PRO A 144 3.47 14.23 31.01
N LYS A 145 3.51 13.61 32.22
CA LYS A 145 2.90 14.18 33.43
C LYS A 145 3.63 15.42 33.94
N ASP A 146 4.90 15.55 33.61
CA ASP A 146 5.73 16.73 33.88
C ASP A 146 6.35 17.16 32.51
N GLU A 147 5.65 18.05 31.81
CA GLU A 147 6.08 18.53 30.49
C GLU A 147 7.39 19.33 30.58
N ASP A 148 7.58 20.12 31.65
CA ASP A 148 8.79 20.95 31.82
C ASP A 148 10.04 20.06 32.04
N ALA A 149 9.92 19.02 32.85
CA ALA A 149 10.99 18.04 33.02
C ALA A 149 11.26 17.27 31.74
N PHE A 150 10.22 16.87 31.01
CA PHE A 150 10.34 16.18 29.73
C PHE A 150 11.04 17.07 28.68
N MET A 151 10.65 18.34 28.55
CA MET A 151 11.29 19.30 27.66
C MET A 151 12.75 19.51 28.02
N THR A 152 13.06 19.73 29.33
CA THR A 152 14.43 19.88 29.82
C THR A 152 15.30 18.67 29.45
N ASN A 153 14.78 17.47 29.59
CA ASN A 153 15.50 16.23 29.23
C ASN A 153 15.65 16.10 27.70
N SER A 154 14.63 16.45 26.94
CA SER A 154 14.68 16.41 25.48
C SER A 154 15.76 17.35 24.91
N LEU A 155 15.87 18.56 25.47
CA LEU A 155 16.89 19.54 25.07
C LEU A 155 18.32 19.10 25.40
N LYS A 156 18.52 18.31 26.47
CA LYS A 156 19.82 17.74 26.82
C LYS A 156 20.24 16.58 25.89
N ASN A 157 19.29 15.96 25.22
CA ASN A 157 19.49 14.79 24.36
C ASN A 157 19.23 15.12 22.89
N THR A 158 19.83 16.19 22.41
CA THR A 158 19.70 16.65 21.02
C THR A 158 20.91 16.27 20.19
N VAL A 159 20.72 16.29 18.88
CA VAL A 159 21.77 16.12 17.88
C VAL A 159 21.59 17.22 16.81
N ASP A 160 22.70 17.87 16.43
CA ASP A 160 22.73 18.78 15.31
C ASP A 160 22.83 17.96 14.02
N GLN A 161 21.84 18.14 13.12
CA GLN A 161 21.75 17.50 11.82
C GLN A 161 22.22 18.44 10.69
N SER A 162 22.77 19.60 11.04
CA SER A 162 23.29 20.56 10.05
C SER A 162 24.41 19.93 9.22
N THR A 163 24.41 20.20 7.93
CA THR A 163 25.42 19.72 6.99
C THR A 163 25.56 20.67 5.82
N ASP A 164 26.79 20.89 5.35
CA ASP A 164 27.09 21.73 4.19
C ASP A 164 26.51 21.20 2.86
N LYS A 165 25.94 20.01 2.88
CA LYS A 165 25.36 19.32 1.70
C LYS A 165 23.85 19.13 1.78
N PHE A 166 23.19 19.83 2.68
CA PHE A 166 21.74 19.77 2.76
C PHE A 166 21.15 20.70 1.69
N MET A 167 20.41 20.18 0.75
CA MET A 167 19.86 20.92 -0.39
C MET A 167 20.97 21.42 -1.37
N PRO A 168 20.61 21.91 -2.56
CA PRO A 168 21.59 22.33 -3.57
C PRO A 168 22.29 23.67 -3.26
N SER A 169 22.11 24.22 -2.05
CA SER A 169 22.79 25.44 -1.59
C SER A 169 23.08 25.38 -0.09
N ASP A 170 23.97 26.26 0.37
CA ASP A 170 24.30 26.48 1.79
C ASP A 170 23.29 27.39 2.54
N LYS A 171 22.26 27.87 1.84
CA LYS A 171 21.23 28.76 2.41
C LYS A 171 20.34 28.06 3.47
N TYR A 172 20.22 26.74 3.40
CA TYR A 172 19.34 25.97 4.28
C TYR A 172 20.16 25.08 5.20
N GLN A 173 19.68 24.95 6.45
CA GLN A 173 20.26 24.05 7.42
C GLN A 173 19.14 23.21 8.08
N VAL A 174 19.43 21.97 8.37
CA VAL A 174 18.47 21.05 9.02
C VAL A 174 18.25 21.45 10.48
N GLY A 175 19.31 21.82 11.18
CA GLY A 175 19.26 22.24 12.58
C GLY A 175 19.27 21.09 13.57
N THR A 176 18.83 21.40 14.81
CA THR A 176 18.96 20.52 16.00
C THR A 176 17.63 19.86 16.30
N PHE A 177 17.68 18.55 16.58
CA PHE A 177 16.53 17.68 16.89
C PHE A 177 16.81 16.85 18.13
N ALA A 178 15.77 16.38 18.82
CA ALA A 178 15.93 15.30 19.80
C ALA A 178 16.56 14.07 19.14
N SER A 179 17.48 13.41 19.82
CA SER A 179 18.19 12.26 19.26
C SER A 179 17.26 11.05 19.16
N LYS A 180 17.51 10.19 18.16
CA LYS A 180 16.75 8.94 17.97
C LYS A 180 16.95 7.99 19.16
N GLU A 181 18.13 7.99 19.73
CA GLU A 181 18.50 7.19 20.90
C GLU A 181 17.68 7.60 22.13
N TYR A 182 17.49 8.90 22.33
CA TYR A 182 16.64 9.42 23.40
C TYR A 182 15.18 9.01 23.18
N VAL A 183 14.60 9.32 22.03
CA VAL A 183 13.20 9.03 21.72
C VAL A 183 12.92 7.53 21.78
N GLY A 184 13.80 6.71 21.18
CA GLY A 184 13.69 5.25 21.22
C GLY A 184 13.94 4.66 22.61
N GLY A 185 14.67 5.37 23.47
CA GLY A 185 14.98 4.96 24.86
C GLY A 185 13.88 5.29 25.87
N LEU A 186 12.87 6.09 25.53
CA LEU A 186 11.77 6.42 26.43
C LEU A 186 10.97 5.17 26.82
N ASN A 187 10.72 5.00 28.11
CA ASN A 187 9.79 3.97 28.60
C ASN A 187 8.36 4.53 28.63
N LEU A 188 7.72 4.56 27.47
CA LEU A 188 6.35 5.09 27.32
C LEU A 188 5.27 4.26 28.03
N ASN A 189 5.60 3.05 28.51
CA ASN A 189 4.69 2.23 29.31
C ASN A 189 4.76 2.55 30.81
N ASP A 190 5.60 3.49 31.23
CA ASP A 190 5.68 3.95 32.62
C ASP A 190 4.53 4.94 32.90
N ALA A 191 3.45 4.42 33.46
CA ALA A 191 2.27 5.20 33.83
C ALA A 191 2.53 6.25 34.93
N SER A 192 3.71 6.25 35.60
CA SER A 192 4.10 7.32 36.51
C SER A 192 4.62 8.55 35.78
N GLN A 193 5.10 8.39 34.53
CA GLN A 193 5.69 9.45 33.72
C GLN A 193 4.81 9.91 32.56
N PHE A 194 4.01 9.00 32.01
CA PHE A 194 3.20 9.28 30.83
C PHE A 194 1.74 8.86 31.02
N ASP A 195 0.83 9.66 30.53
CA ASP A 195 -0.53 9.25 30.21
C ASP A 195 -0.55 8.73 28.78
N LYS A 196 -1.23 7.59 28.55
CA LYS A 196 -1.31 6.90 27.27
C LYS A 196 -2.74 6.90 26.79
N GLU A 197 -2.97 7.37 25.57
CA GLU A 197 -4.27 7.38 24.92
C GLU A 197 -4.21 6.70 23.56
N GLN A 198 -5.20 5.86 23.24
CA GLN A 198 -5.32 5.28 21.91
C GLN A 198 -6.07 6.26 21.01
N VAL A 199 -5.44 6.68 19.92
CA VAL A 199 -6.02 7.66 18.98
C VAL A 199 -7.07 6.97 18.12
N GLN A 200 -8.33 7.21 18.41
CA GLN A 200 -9.46 6.53 17.78
C GLN A 200 -9.56 6.82 16.27
N ALA A 201 -9.21 8.03 15.83
CA ALA A 201 -9.24 8.42 14.43
C ALA A 201 -8.31 7.54 13.56
N GLU A 202 -7.12 7.21 14.06
CA GLU A 202 -6.13 6.39 13.35
C GLU A 202 -6.61 4.93 13.18
N LEU A 203 -7.41 4.42 14.14
CA LEU A 203 -7.98 3.08 14.04
C LEU A 203 -8.99 2.94 12.90
N ALA A 204 -9.48 4.04 12.32
CA ALA A 204 -10.37 4.02 11.16
C ALA A 204 -9.70 3.47 9.90
N GLU A 205 -8.36 3.45 9.86
CA GLU A 205 -7.61 2.83 8.76
C GLU A 205 -7.61 1.29 8.77
N ASN A 206 -8.07 0.67 9.86
CA ASN A 206 -8.14 -0.79 9.98
C ASN A 206 -9.25 -1.37 9.10
N PHE A 207 -8.92 -2.37 8.29
CA PHE A 207 -9.90 -3.04 7.45
C PHE A 207 -9.54 -4.49 7.12
N GLU A 208 -10.56 -5.24 6.73
CA GLU A 208 -10.47 -6.54 6.06
C GLU A 208 -11.22 -6.47 4.73
N ALA A 209 -10.54 -6.81 3.63
CA ALA A 209 -11.10 -6.86 2.30
C ALA A 209 -10.89 -8.23 1.66
N ARG A 210 -11.89 -8.67 0.88
CA ARG A 210 -11.81 -9.90 0.08
C ARG A 210 -12.43 -9.66 -1.29
N GLU A 211 -11.69 -10.03 -2.31
CA GLU A 211 -12.15 -10.10 -3.68
C GLU A 211 -12.11 -11.54 -4.17
N THR A 212 -13.17 -11.99 -4.84
CA THR A 212 -13.19 -13.27 -5.53
C THR A 212 -13.65 -13.03 -6.96
N VAL A 213 -12.79 -13.36 -7.92
CA VAL A 213 -13.09 -13.32 -9.35
C VAL A 213 -13.18 -14.74 -9.86
N SER A 214 -14.37 -15.13 -10.32
CA SER A 214 -14.63 -16.41 -10.98
C SER A 214 -14.93 -16.18 -12.44
N SER A 215 -14.25 -16.86 -13.33
CA SER A 215 -14.40 -16.63 -14.75
C SER A 215 -14.41 -17.94 -15.54
N GLY A 216 -15.12 -17.89 -16.67
CA GLY A 216 -15.10 -18.95 -17.66
C GLY A 216 -15.04 -18.36 -19.07
N TYR A 217 -14.46 -19.07 -19.98
CA TYR A 217 -14.39 -18.65 -21.37
C TYR A 217 -14.55 -19.79 -22.36
N VAL A 218 -14.99 -19.46 -23.55
CA VAL A 218 -14.94 -20.29 -24.75
C VAL A 218 -14.35 -19.50 -25.90
N ARG A 219 -13.49 -20.12 -26.70
CA ARG A 219 -12.85 -19.53 -27.87
C ARG A 219 -12.77 -20.54 -28.98
N PHE A 220 -13.12 -20.10 -30.17
CA PHE A 220 -13.05 -20.84 -31.40
C PHE A 220 -12.00 -20.23 -32.32
N ASP A 221 -11.06 -21.04 -32.79
CA ASP A 221 -10.02 -20.67 -33.73
C ASP A 221 -10.22 -21.51 -35.01
N HIS A 222 -10.35 -20.89 -36.18
CA HIS A 222 -10.49 -21.61 -37.41
C HIS A 222 -9.80 -20.88 -38.56
N LYS A 223 -9.21 -21.65 -39.44
CA LYS A 223 -8.65 -21.19 -40.69
C LYS A 223 -9.63 -21.49 -41.82
N PHE A 224 -10.31 -20.44 -42.33
CA PHE A 224 -11.19 -20.51 -43.48
C PHE A 224 -10.36 -20.34 -44.76
N ALA A 225 -10.45 -21.26 -45.68
CA ALA A 225 -9.58 -21.31 -46.85
C ALA A 225 -8.08 -21.28 -46.47
N SER A 226 -7.18 -21.01 -47.39
CA SER A 226 -5.75 -20.99 -47.13
C SER A 226 -5.26 -19.75 -46.41
N ASP A 227 -6.04 -18.68 -46.37
CA ASP A 227 -5.59 -17.31 -46.14
C ASP A 227 -6.37 -16.52 -45.07
N ILE A 228 -7.55 -16.99 -44.65
CA ILE A 228 -8.35 -16.31 -43.61
C ILE A 228 -8.33 -17.06 -42.31
N ASN A 229 -7.80 -16.44 -41.27
CA ASN A 229 -7.84 -16.98 -39.91
C ASN A 229 -8.84 -16.16 -39.07
N LEU A 230 -9.80 -16.85 -38.46
CA LEU A 230 -10.75 -16.29 -37.51
C LEU A 230 -10.46 -16.81 -36.12
N MET A 231 -10.48 -15.92 -35.16
CA MET A 231 -10.49 -16.24 -33.74
C MET A 231 -11.65 -15.47 -33.12
N ALA A 232 -12.58 -16.18 -32.48
CA ALA A 232 -13.72 -15.58 -31.80
C ALA A 232 -13.89 -16.20 -30.42
N GLY A 233 -14.18 -15.40 -29.43
CA GLY A 233 -14.31 -15.87 -28.06
C GLY A 233 -15.22 -15.00 -27.20
N LEU A 234 -15.72 -15.60 -26.14
CA LEU A 234 -16.48 -14.92 -25.09
C LEU A 234 -15.94 -15.37 -23.74
N ARG A 235 -15.69 -14.40 -22.88
CA ARG A 235 -15.35 -14.64 -21.47
C ARG A 235 -16.40 -13.99 -20.58
N MET A 236 -16.82 -14.68 -19.55
CA MET A 236 -17.65 -14.16 -18.47
C MET A 236 -16.81 -14.10 -17.19
N GLU A 237 -16.91 -12.99 -16.48
CA GLU A 237 -16.30 -12.80 -15.17
C GLU A 237 -17.34 -12.38 -14.15
N HIS A 238 -17.40 -13.09 -13.04
CA HIS A 238 -18.18 -12.72 -11.86
C HIS A 238 -17.21 -12.29 -10.76
N THR A 239 -17.31 -11.02 -10.36
CA THR A 239 -16.54 -10.46 -9.24
C THR A 239 -17.44 -10.33 -8.02
N SER A 240 -16.97 -10.81 -6.88
CA SER A 240 -17.60 -10.65 -5.57
C SER A 240 -16.63 -9.97 -4.62
N LEU A 241 -17.04 -8.84 -4.06
CA LEU A 241 -16.29 -8.02 -3.11
C LEU A 241 -16.92 -8.12 -1.74
N ARG A 242 -16.08 -8.22 -0.71
CA ARG A 242 -16.47 -8.11 0.70
C ARG A 242 -15.51 -7.17 1.38
N TYR A 243 -16.03 -6.25 2.17
CA TYR A 243 -15.24 -5.28 2.89
C TYR A 243 -15.83 -5.10 4.29
N THR A 244 -14.95 -5.05 5.28
CA THR A 244 -15.29 -4.67 6.65
C THR A 244 -14.21 -3.70 7.11
N GLY A 245 -14.59 -2.46 7.34
CA GLY A 245 -13.69 -1.41 7.82
C GLY A 245 -14.11 -0.93 9.20
N ARG A 246 -13.67 0.27 9.51
CA ARG A 246 -14.06 0.99 10.72
C ARG A 246 -14.58 2.36 10.35
N ASN A 247 -15.44 2.91 11.21
CA ASN A 247 -15.96 4.25 11.09
C ASN A 247 -15.64 5.02 12.36
N TYR A 248 -14.99 6.16 12.20
CA TYR A 248 -14.69 7.07 13.29
C TYR A 248 -15.81 8.11 13.41
N ASP A 249 -16.24 8.37 14.61
CA ASP A 249 -17.22 9.38 14.99
C ASP A 249 -16.52 10.43 15.84
N ASP A 250 -16.33 11.62 15.31
CA ASP A 250 -15.62 12.75 15.93
C ASP A 250 -16.41 13.40 17.08
N GLU A 251 -17.75 13.25 17.13
CA GLU A 251 -18.55 13.78 18.24
C GLU A 251 -18.36 12.96 19.51
N THR A 252 -18.18 11.64 19.37
CA THR A 252 -18.03 10.73 20.50
C THR A 252 -16.60 10.25 20.71
N ASP A 253 -15.66 10.61 19.82
CA ASP A 253 -14.29 10.13 19.76
C ASP A 253 -14.21 8.59 19.85
N LYS A 254 -14.97 7.91 18.98
CA LYS A 254 -15.02 6.45 18.96
C LYS A 254 -14.93 5.89 17.57
N THR A 255 -14.14 4.84 17.45
CA THR A 255 -14.06 4.04 16.24
C THR A 255 -14.81 2.74 16.43
N THR A 256 -15.75 2.47 15.53
CA THR A 256 -16.60 1.27 15.54
C THR A 256 -16.39 0.46 14.28
N LYS A 257 -16.47 -0.87 14.39
CA LYS A 257 -16.41 -1.76 13.23
C LYS A 257 -17.66 -1.60 12.37
N THR A 258 -17.49 -1.38 11.07
CA THR A 258 -18.63 -1.32 10.13
C THR A 258 -19.26 -2.70 9.96
N GLY A 259 -20.53 -2.73 9.56
CA GLY A 259 -21.13 -3.95 9.03
C GLY A 259 -20.37 -4.42 7.78
N ARG A 260 -20.49 -5.73 7.49
CA ARG A 260 -19.94 -6.28 6.26
C ARG A 260 -20.64 -5.68 5.04
N MET A 261 -19.89 -4.98 4.20
CA MET A 261 -20.33 -4.52 2.89
C MET A 261 -20.02 -5.57 1.85
N THR A 262 -20.97 -5.82 0.95
CA THR A 262 -20.78 -6.76 -0.16
C THR A 262 -21.23 -6.11 -1.47
N ASN A 263 -20.49 -6.37 -2.52
CA ASN A 263 -20.86 -5.98 -3.88
C ASN A 263 -20.53 -7.13 -4.83
N SER A 264 -21.33 -7.32 -5.87
CA SER A 264 -21.03 -8.30 -6.91
C SER A 264 -21.55 -7.85 -8.27
N TYR A 265 -20.83 -8.18 -9.31
CA TYR A 265 -21.19 -7.87 -10.68
C TYR A 265 -20.65 -8.92 -11.66
N VAL A 266 -21.22 -8.93 -12.86
CA VAL A 266 -20.84 -9.83 -13.95
C VAL A 266 -20.48 -9.01 -15.18
N ASN A 267 -19.39 -9.39 -15.83
CA ASN A 267 -18.95 -8.80 -17.10
C ASN A 267 -18.90 -9.87 -18.18
N PHE A 268 -19.31 -9.49 -19.39
CA PHE A 268 -19.16 -10.28 -20.61
C PHE A 268 -18.13 -9.61 -21.51
N LEU A 269 -17.12 -10.34 -21.90
CA LEU A 269 -15.93 -9.85 -22.59
C LEU A 269 -15.79 -10.57 -23.93
N PRO A 270 -16.48 -10.13 -24.96
CA PRO A 270 -16.34 -10.69 -26.31
C PRO A 270 -15.01 -10.28 -26.94
N SER A 271 -14.48 -11.16 -27.76
CA SER A 271 -13.32 -10.88 -28.60
C SER A 271 -13.48 -11.54 -29.98
N ILE A 272 -13.12 -10.81 -31.01
CA ILE A 272 -13.03 -11.32 -32.38
C ILE A 272 -11.77 -10.78 -33.02
N LEU A 273 -11.06 -11.63 -33.72
CA LEU A 273 -9.88 -11.28 -34.50
C LEU A 273 -9.90 -12.01 -35.82
N VAL A 274 -9.71 -11.25 -36.89
CA VAL A 274 -9.62 -11.75 -38.28
C VAL A 274 -8.25 -11.37 -38.82
N LYS A 275 -7.57 -12.35 -39.39
CA LYS A 275 -6.34 -12.14 -40.15
C LYS A 275 -6.55 -12.69 -41.55
N TRP A 276 -6.35 -11.86 -42.54
CA TRP A 276 -6.41 -12.21 -43.98
C TRP A 276 -5.04 -12.03 -44.60
N ASP A 277 -4.44 -13.11 -45.05
CA ASP A 277 -3.21 -13.13 -45.82
C ASP A 277 -3.59 -12.98 -47.30
N VAL A 278 -3.69 -11.72 -47.81
CA VAL A 278 -4.14 -11.42 -49.20
C VAL A 278 -3.16 -11.98 -50.22
N ASN A 279 -1.87 -11.91 -49.91
CA ASN A 279 -0.76 -12.55 -50.61
C ASN A 279 0.43 -12.68 -49.66
N ASP A 280 1.59 -13.13 -50.14
CA ASP A 280 2.78 -13.34 -49.30
C ASP A 280 3.28 -12.05 -48.67
N ASP A 281 3.13 -10.93 -49.30
CA ASP A 281 3.65 -9.63 -48.88
C ASP A 281 2.60 -8.75 -48.17
N PHE A 282 1.29 -9.00 -48.40
CA PHE A 282 0.21 -8.14 -47.91
C PHE A 282 -0.79 -8.89 -47.04
N LYS A 283 -0.93 -8.42 -45.77
CA LYS A 283 -1.80 -9.00 -44.76
C LYS A 283 -2.68 -7.94 -44.11
N ILE A 284 -3.97 -8.25 -43.98
CA ILE A 284 -4.95 -7.40 -43.29
C ILE A 284 -5.29 -8.05 -41.96
N ARG A 285 -5.35 -7.25 -40.90
CA ARG A 285 -5.81 -7.69 -39.57
C ARG A 285 -6.83 -6.73 -39.01
N GLY A 286 -7.92 -7.27 -38.48
CA GLY A 286 -8.96 -6.53 -37.80
C GLY A 286 -9.26 -7.22 -36.47
N SER A 287 -9.50 -6.46 -35.39
CA SER A 287 -9.88 -7.00 -34.10
C SER A 287 -10.87 -6.10 -33.38
N TYR A 288 -11.76 -6.73 -32.66
CA TYR A 288 -12.60 -6.11 -31.64
C TYR A 288 -12.44 -6.90 -30.32
N THR A 289 -12.18 -6.22 -29.23
CA THR A 289 -12.03 -6.84 -27.91
C THR A 289 -12.59 -5.90 -26.85
N GLN A 290 -13.42 -6.45 -25.99
CA GLN A 290 -13.82 -5.77 -24.75
C GLN A 290 -13.03 -6.35 -23.58
N THR A 291 -12.42 -5.48 -22.78
CA THR A 291 -11.65 -5.81 -21.57
C THR A 291 -12.13 -4.98 -20.38
N LEU A 292 -11.79 -5.42 -19.16
CA LEU A 292 -11.98 -4.66 -17.92
C LEU A 292 -10.77 -3.79 -17.67
#